data_36f2df75d5982edf37b2b488b507a5ca
#
_entry.id   36f2df75d5982edf37b2b488b507a5ca
#
_cell.length_a   1.000
_cell.length_b   1.000
_cell.length_c   1.000
_cell.angle_alpha   90.00
_cell.angle_beta   90.00
_cell.angle_gamma   90.00
#
_symmetry.space_group_name_H-M   'P 1'
#
loop_
_entity.id
_entity.type
_entity.pdbx_description
1 polymer ?
#
loop_
_entity_poly.entity_id
_entity_poly.type
_entity_poly.pdbx_seq_one_letter_code
_entity_poly.pdbx_strand_id
1 'polypeptide(L)'
;MRLNYKNKTDNNAFVNTDFSFFNKEKTYRANPPVFETRINSLNLGFDLDFRDYIEDGYFRRRTSLGRSYVLFSGDVTYSNPDFLSSNLNFTKYELSAFTFIRTFKSASMNVRLYGRLTDGATPYQDLYALPGNIDVVFNSQTFRTLKVNEIVGDKIVTLNFTHDFRDELFRAMNIPGLKNWEIMFSLIFNAALADITSETTAILTNPIKSFKYPFYEIGFALGQGLLPFKLEFMWKLNYRDGNNFRVGLNLPLL
;
A
#
# COMPACT_ATOMS: atom_id res chain seq x y z
N MET A 1 -6.73 -19.75 -9.29
CA MET A 1 -8.08 -19.50 -8.73
C MET A 1 -8.09 -20.00 -7.30
N ARG A 2 -8.62 -19.19 -6.37
CA ARG A 2 -8.68 -19.51 -4.92
C ARG A 2 -10.12 -19.40 -4.45
N LEU A 3 -10.59 -20.34 -3.64
CA LEU A 3 -11.86 -20.25 -2.95
C LEU A 3 -11.58 -20.41 -1.44
N ASN A 4 -11.97 -19.43 -0.65
CA ASN A 4 -11.74 -19.40 0.78
C ASN A 4 -13.05 -19.11 1.53
N TYR A 5 -13.26 -19.80 2.64
CA TYR A 5 -14.25 -19.42 3.63
C TYR A 5 -13.53 -18.79 4.83
N LYS A 6 -14.05 -17.65 5.29
CA LYS A 6 -13.49 -16.94 6.45
C LYS A 6 -14.59 -16.71 7.49
N ASN A 7 -14.28 -17.10 8.72
CA ASN A 7 -15.05 -16.76 9.91
C ASN A 7 -14.21 -15.81 10.76
N LYS A 8 -14.77 -14.64 11.11
CA LYS A 8 -14.11 -13.62 11.93
C LYS A 8 -15.10 -13.11 12.95
N THR A 9 -14.68 -13.05 14.21
CA THR A 9 -15.45 -12.42 15.30
C THR A 9 -14.59 -11.33 15.93
N ASP A 10 -15.10 -10.09 15.93
CA ASP A 10 -14.47 -8.95 16.57
C ASP A 10 -15.31 -8.54 17.77
N ASN A 11 -14.69 -8.59 18.96
CA ASN A 11 -15.30 -8.18 20.21
C ASN A 11 -14.50 -7.03 20.83
N ASN A 12 -15.19 -6.21 21.63
CA ASN A 12 -14.53 -5.18 22.40
C ASN A 12 -13.57 -5.82 23.43
N ALA A 13 -12.30 -5.42 23.38
CA ALA A 13 -11.31 -5.86 24.36
C ALA A 13 -11.00 -4.71 25.31
N PHE A 14 -11.24 -4.92 26.60
CA PHE A 14 -10.75 -4.04 27.64
C PHE A 14 -9.30 -4.43 27.96
N VAL A 15 -8.35 -3.70 27.38
CA VAL A 15 -6.94 -3.91 27.70
C VAL A 15 -6.57 -2.98 28.86
N ASN A 16 -6.34 -3.56 30.00
CA ASN A 16 -5.82 -2.89 31.18
C ASN A 16 -4.33 -3.25 31.31
N THR A 17 -3.47 -2.55 30.55
CA THR A 17 -2.02 -2.77 30.67
C THR A 17 -1.42 -1.78 31.63
N ASP A 18 -0.96 -2.30 32.76
CA ASP A 18 -0.24 -1.56 33.79
C ASP A 18 1.26 -1.38 33.50
N PHE A 19 1.72 -1.82 32.35
CA PHE A 19 3.13 -1.87 32.07
C PHE A 19 3.61 -0.73 31.17
N SER A 20 4.61 0.01 31.66
CA SER A 20 5.36 0.97 30.84
C SER A 20 6.85 0.88 31.19
N PHE A 21 7.71 0.64 30.21
CA PHE A 21 9.16 0.62 30.37
C PHE A 21 9.76 2.02 30.68
N PHE A 22 9.12 3.07 30.14
CA PHE A 22 9.72 4.42 30.12
C PHE A 22 8.95 5.47 30.93
N ASN A 23 7.73 5.18 31.32
CA ASN A 23 6.90 6.14 32.06
C ASN A 23 6.37 5.54 33.37
N LYS A 24 6.73 6.14 34.48
CA LYS A 24 6.22 5.75 35.81
C LYS A 24 4.76 6.16 36.01
N GLU A 25 4.30 7.18 35.28
CA GLU A 25 2.89 7.59 35.26
C GLU A 25 2.15 6.88 34.12
N LYS A 26 1.23 6.03 34.52
CA LYS A 26 0.43 5.21 33.63
C LYS A 26 -0.77 5.99 33.15
N THR A 27 -0.78 6.37 31.87
CA THR A 27 -1.97 6.91 31.23
C THR A 27 -2.67 5.79 30.49
N TYR A 28 -3.81 5.33 30.99
CA TYR A 28 -4.67 4.40 30.30
C TYR A 28 -5.29 5.11 29.09
N ARG A 29 -4.96 4.67 27.89
CA ARG A 29 -5.79 4.97 26.73
C ARG A 29 -6.84 3.88 26.62
N ALA A 30 -8.11 4.24 26.79
CA ALA A 30 -9.20 3.36 26.43
C ALA A 30 -9.05 2.98 24.96
N ASN A 31 -9.17 1.70 24.63
CA ASN A 31 -9.28 1.28 23.25
C ASN A 31 -10.52 1.94 22.64
N PRO A 32 -10.44 2.42 21.40
CA PRO A 32 -11.64 2.90 20.73
C PRO A 32 -12.67 1.76 20.67
N PRO A 33 -13.95 2.06 20.93
CA PRO A 33 -15.00 1.04 20.85
C PRO A 33 -15.03 0.46 19.43
N VAL A 34 -15.02 -0.85 19.34
CA VAL A 34 -15.12 -1.60 18.08
C VAL A 34 -16.59 -1.98 17.90
N PHE A 35 -17.10 -1.85 16.69
CA PHE A 35 -18.41 -2.43 16.37
C PHE A 35 -18.28 -3.95 16.42
N GLU A 36 -18.92 -4.58 17.40
CA GLU A 36 -18.84 -6.03 17.59
C GLU A 36 -19.45 -6.74 16.39
N THR A 37 -18.67 -7.55 15.72
CA THR A 37 -19.11 -8.24 14.51
C THR A 37 -18.78 -9.72 14.53
N ARG A 38 -19.67 -10.48 13.95
CA ARG A 38 -19.41 -11.85 13.52
C ARG A 38 -19.60 -11.90 12.01
N ILE A 39 -18.49 -12.03 11.29
CA ILE A 39 -18.47 -12.01 9.82
C ILE A 39 -18.12 -13.42 9.34
N ASN A 40 -19.04 -14.00 8.61
CA ASN A 40 -18.82 -15.20 7.82
C ASN A 40 -18.83 -14.78 6.36
N SER A 41 -17.78 -15.09 5.63
CA SER A 41 -17.65 -14.64 4.23
C SER A 41 -17.05 -15.72 3.34
N LEU A 42 -17.49 -15.71 2.09
CA LEU A 42 -16.88 -16.47 1.01
C LEU A 42 -16.01 -15.52 0.18
N ASN A 43 -14.78 -15.93 -0.10
CA ASN A 43 -13.86 -15.19 -0.94
C ASN A 43 -13.51 -16.04 -2.17
N LEU A 44 -13.68 -15.44 -3.34
CA LEU A 44 -13.24 -15.99 -4.62
C LEU A 44 -12.15 -15.09 -5.17
N GLY A 45 -10.98 -15.64 -5.43
CA GLY A 45 -9.84 -14.88 -5.92
C GLY A 45 -9.13 -15.55 -7.10
N PHE A 46 -8.39 -14.73 -7.84
CA PHE A 46 -7.52 -15.18 -8.91
C PHE A 46 -6.21 -14.38 -8.92
N ASP A 47 -5.16 -15.05 -9.40
CA ASP A 47 -3.85 -14.44 -9.67
C ASP A 47 -3.42 -14.81 -11.08
N LEU A 48 -3.01 -13.82 -11.85
CA LEU A 48 -2.43 -13.96 -13.17
C LEU A 48 -1.00 -13.43 -13.14
N ASP A 49 -0.06 -14.28 -13.49
CA ASP A 49 1.36 -13.99 -13.51
C ASP A 49 1.88 -14.14 -14.93
N PHE A 50 2.23 -13.01 -15.55
CA PHE A 50 2.74 -12.94 -16.92
C PHE A 50 4.26 -12.78 -16.98
N ARG A 51 4.97 -13.26 -15.95
CA ARG A 51 6.43 -13.29 -15.98
C ARG A 51 6.92 -14.43 -16.86
N ASP A 52 7.94 -14.16 -17.64
CA ASP A 52 8.69 -15.20 -18.33
C ASP A 52 9.57 -15.96 -17.33
N TYR A 53 9.49 -17.27 -17.32
CA TYR A 53 10.28 -18.14 -16.47
C TYR A 53 11.15 -19.08 -17.27
N ILE A 54 12.38 -19.29 -16.77
CA ILE A 54 13.18 -20.48 -17.12
C ILE A 54 12.93 -21.52 -16.02
N GLU A 55 12.64 -22.73 -16.43
CA GLU A 55 12.50 -23.88 -15.54
C GLU A 55 13.75 -24.74 -15.59
N ASP A 56 14.41 -24.92 -14.45
CA ASP A 56 15.46 -25.92 -14.30
C ASP A 56 14.77 -27.28 -14.08
N GLY A 57 14.81 -28.12 -15.11
CA GLY A 57 14.15 -29.44 -15.12
C GLY A 57 14.64 -30.39 -14.04
N TYR A 58 15.89 -30.24 -13.59
CA TYR A 58 16.50 -31.12 -12.58
C TYR A 58 16.00 -30.78 -11.15
N PHE A 59 16.00 -29.49 -10.80
CA PHE A 59 15.59 -29.02 -9.46
C PHE A 59 14.16 -28.50 -9.40
N ARG A 60 13.42 -28.47 -10.52
CA ARG A 60 12.08 -27.89 -10.67
C ARG A 60 11.99 -26.45 -10.15
N ARG A 61 13.07 -25.71 -10.24
CA ARG A 61 13.13 -24.30 -9.86
C ARG A 61 12.74 -23.44 -11.04
N ARG A 62 11.92 -22.41 -10.77
CA ARG A 62 11.55 -21.39 -11.75
C ARG A 62 12.28 -20.10 -11.42
N THR A 63 13.00 -19.56 -12.38
CA THR A 63 13.67 -18.27 -12.26
C THR A 63 13.11 -17.31 -13.29
N SER A 64 12.63 -16.14 -12.84
CA SER A 64 12.15 -15.10 -13.74
C SER A 64 13.31 -14.53 -14.57
N LEU A 65 13.09 -14.35 -15.87
CA LEU A 65 14.06 -13.75 -16.79
C LEU A 65 14.33 -12.26 -16.55
N GLY A 66 13.65 -11.63 -15.60
CA GLY A 66 13.80 -10.20 -15.31
C GLY A 66 13.42 -9.29 -16.49
N ARG A 67 12.58 -9.77 -17.42
CA ARG A 67 11.99 -8.99 -18.50
C ARG A 67 10.81 -8.17 -17.97
N SER A 68 10.28 -7.29 -18.81
CA SER A 68 9.02 -6.59 -18.49
C SER A 68 7.89 -7.60 -18.26
N TYR A 69 7.08 -7.37 -17.24
CA TYR A 69 5.98 -8.28 -16.89
C TYR A 69 4.82 -7.54 -16.21
N VAL A 70 3.70 -8.22 -16.17
CA VAL A 70 2.50 -7.78 -15.45
C VAL A 70 2.09 -8.88 -14.47
N LEU A 71 1.71 -8.45 -13.27
CA LEU A 71 1.00 -9.29 -12.30
C LEU A 71 -0.37 -8.69 -12.09
N PHE A 72 -1.39 -9.52 -12.11
CA PHE A 72 -2.77 -9.09 -11.92
C PHE A 72 -3.46 -10.02 -10.94
N SER A 73 -4.14 -9.45 -9.94
CA SER A 73 -4.92 -10.24 -8.99
C SER A 73 -6.25 -9.58 -8.70
N GLY A 74 -7.25 -10.39 -8.44
CA GLY A 74 -8.57 -9.93 -8.06
C GLY A 74 -9.20 -10.85 -7.03
N ASP A 75 -9.98 -10.25 -6.14
CA ASP A 75 -10.72 -10.95 -5.10
C ASP A 75 -12.13 -10.39 -4.98
N VAL A 76 -13.11 -11.27 -4.83
CA VAL A 76 -14.49 -10.92 -4.49
C VAL A 76 -14.82 -11.61 -3.19
N THR A 77 -15.21 -10.82 -2.17
CA THR A 77 -15.63 -11.35 -0.87
C THR A 77 -17.11 -11.03 -0.66
N TYR A 78 -17.88 -12.05 -0.37
CA TYR A 78 -19.32 -11.96 -0.13
C TYR A 78 -19.66 -12.38 1.29
N SER A 79 -20.46 -11.58 1.99
CA SER A 79 -20.99 -11.87 3.33
C SER A 79 -22.48 -11.54 3.35
N ASN A 80 -23.28 -12.43 3.90
CA ASN A 80 -24.73 -12.24 3.98
C ASN A 80 -25.28 -12.90 5.26
N PRO A 81 -26.15 -12.20 6.02
CA PRO A 81 -26.77 -12.74 7.24
C PRO A 81 -27.60 -13.99 6.99
N ASP A 82 -28.39 -14.01 5.93
CA ASP A 82 -29.36 -15.07 5.67
C ASP A 82 -28.71 -16.39 5.26
N PHE A 83 -27.63 -16.31 4.49
CA PHE A 83 -26.95 -17.50 3.99
C PHE A 83 -25.79 -17.96 4.90
N LEU A 84 -25.03 -17.00 5.42
CA LEU A 84 -23.79 -17.29 6.15
C LEU A 84 -23.89 -16.99 7.65
N SER A 85 -25.05 -16.59 8.15
CA SER A 85 -25.27 -16.18 9.56
C SER A 85 -24.26 -15.11 10.02
N SER A 86 -23.96 -14.16 9.14
CA SER A 86 -23.11 -13.01 9.41
C SER A 86 -23.94 -11.89 10.03
N ASN A 87 -23.30 -10.97 10.79
CA ASN A 87 -23.99 -9.76 11.28
C ASN A 87 -24.09 -8.67 10.21
N LEU A 88 -23.33 -8.78 9.14
CA LEU A 88 -23.20 -7.76 8.10
C LEU A 88 -23.45 -8.34 6.71
N ASN A 89 -24.13 -7.54 5.89
CA ASN A 89 -24.31 -7.80 4.47
C ASN A 89 -23.42 -6.87 3.66
N PHE A 90 -22.44 -7.43 2.96
CA PHE A 90 -21.57 -6.67 2.05
C PHE A 90 -21.00 -7.54 0.95
N THR A 91 -20.67 -6.90 -0.16
CA THR A 91 -19.85 -7.47 -1.22
C THR A 91 -18.63 -6.59 -1.42
N LYS A 92 -17.43 -7.17 -1.29
CA LYS A 92 -16.16 -6.47 -1.44
C LYS A 92 -15.45 -6.96 -2.68
N TYR A 93 -15.05 -6.02 -3.53
CA TYR A 93 -14.26 -6.22 -4.74
C TYR A 93 -12.88 -5.63 -4.52
N GLU A 94 -11.84 -6.40 -4.77
CA GLU A 94 -10.45 -5.97 -4.69
C GLU A 94 -9.75 -6.32 -6.01
N LEU A 95 -8.99 -5.36 -6.54
CA LEU A 95 -8.23 -5.51 -7.76
C LEU A 95 -6.84 -4.94 -7.58
N SER A 96 -5.82 -5.68 -7.99
CA SER A 96 -4.44 -5.23 -7.96
C SER A 96 -3.75 -5.53 -9.27
N ALA A 97 -3.05 -4.55 -9.81
CA ALA A 97 -2.19 -4.71 -10.98
C ALA A 97 -0.81 -4.16 -10.66
N PHE A 98 0.21 -4.93 -10.94
CA PHE A 98 1.60 -4.51 -10.84
C PHE A 98 2.29 -4.73 -12.18
N THR A 99 2.96 -3.69 -12.67
CA THR A 99 3.71 -3.76 -13.92
C THR A 99 5.15 -3.35 -13.68
N PHE A 100 6.08 -4.20 -14.09
CA PHE A 100 7.48 -3.89 -14.18
C PHE A 100 7.86 -3.77 -15.66
N ILE A 101 8.38 -2.62 -16.06
CA ILE A 101 8.79 -2.36 -17.44
C ILE A 101 10.26 -1.98 -17.46
N ARG A 102 11.07 -2.71 -18.21
CA ARG A 102 12.41 -2.26 -18.54
C ARG A 102 12.31 -1.13 -19.57
N THR A 103 12.81 0.02 -19.18
CA THR A 103 12.96 1.17 -20.06
C THR A 103 14.40 1.22 -20.55
N PHE A 104 14.98 2.10 -21.09
CA PHE A 104 16.35 2.22 -21.54
C PHE A 104 17.23 0.95 -21.32
N LYS A 105 18.55 1.09 -21.16
CA LYS A 105 19.48 -0.06 -21.02
C LYS A 105 19.40 -0.72 -19.64
N SER A 106 19.43 0.06 -18.59
CA SER A 106 19.42 -0.41 -17.19
C SER A 106 18.26 0.13 -16.36
N ALA A 107 17.54 1.14 -16.88
CA ALA A 107 16.42 1.76 -16.22
C ALA A 107 15.18 0.87 -16.17
N SER A 108 14.32 1.12 -15.20
CA SER A 108 13.06 0.39 -15.04
C SER A 108 11.95 1.27 -14.50
N MET A 109 10.73 0.92 -14.85
CA MET A 109 9.51 1.58 -14.39
C MET A 109 8.63 0.57 -13.67
N ASN A 110 8.20 0.91 -12.48
CA ASN A 110 7.25 0.16 -11.68
C ASN A 110 5.94 0.94 -11.58
N VAL A 111 4.85 0.30 -11.92
CA VAL A 111 3.50 0.85 -11.76
C VAL A 111 2.67 -0.13 -10.96
N ARG A 112 2.07 0.34 -9.88
CA ARG A 112 1.13 -0.42 -9.09
C ARG A 112 -0.20 0.31 -9.02
N LEU A 113 -1.25 -0.37 -9.42
CA LEU A 113 -2.63 0.03 -9.24
C LEU A 113 -3.29 -0.90 -8.21
N TYR A 114 -4.04 -0.33 -7.29
CA TYR A 114 -4.88 -1.08 -6.39
C TYR A 114 -6.23 -0.38 -6.29
N GLY A 115 -7.28 -1.16 -6.37
CA GLY A 115 -8.65 -0.71 -6.18
C GLY A 115 -9.39 -1.62 -5.22
N ARG A 116 -10.17 -1.01 -4.33
CA ARG A 116 -11.13 -1.68 -3.47
C ARG A 116 -12.45 -0.93 -3.48
N LEU A 117 -13.52 -1.67 -3.64
CA LEU A 117 -14.88 -1.20 -3.58
C LEU A 117 -15.69 -2.13 -2.68
N THR A 118 -16.34 -1.59 -1.67
CA THR A 118 -17.29 -2.35 -0.86
C THR A 118 -18.70 -1.81 -1.09
N ASP A 119 -19.60 -2.71 -1.39
CA ASP A 119 -21.05 -2.47 -1.46
C ASP A 119 -21.66 -3.05 -0.19
N GLY A 120 -22.38 -2.22 0.59
CA GLY A 120 -22.87 -2.52 1.93
C GLY A 120 -22.01 -1.94 3.06
N ALA A 121 -22.51 -2.06 4.30
CA ALA A 121 -21.88 -1.46 5.47
C ALA A 121 -20.60 -2.19 5.89
N THR A 122 -19.50 -1.43 6.06
CA THR A 122 -18.21 -1.95 6.49
C THR A 122 -17.85 -1.40 7.87
N PRO A 123 -17.58 -2.24 8.88
CA PRO A 123 -17.17 -1.77 10.19
C PRO A 123 -15.74 -1.19 10.15
N TYR A 124 -15.41 -0.32 11.11
CA TYR A 124 -14.12 0.38 11.17
C TYR A 124 -12.91 -0.55 11.02
N GLN A 125 -12.94 -1.69 11.67
CA GLN A 125 -11.85 -2.69 11.66
C GLN A 125 -11.64 -3.39 10.31
N ASP A 126 -12.58 -3.28 9.39
CA ASP A 126 -12.50 -3.86 8.04
C ASP A 126 -12.34 -2.78 6.95
N LEU A 127 -12.31 -1.51 7.33
CA LEU A 127 -11.95 -0.43 6.42
C LEU A 127 -10.50 -0.60 5.94
N TYR A 128 -10.25 -0.20 4.71
CA TYR A 128 -8.89 -0.18 4.18
C TYR A 128 -8.22 1.14 4.55
N ALA A 129 -7.09 1.04 5.23
CA ALA A 129 -6.23 2.19 5.50
C ALA A 129 -5.22 2.35 4.36
N LEU A 130 -5.07 3.56 3.83
CA LEU A 130 -3.98 3.85 2.91
C LEU A 130 -2.64 3.59 3.61
N PRO A 131 -1.72 2.85 2.96
CA PRO A 131 -0.45 2.49 3.59
C PRO A 131 0.44 3.73 3.74
N GLY A 132 0.31 4.41 4.86
CA GLY A 132 1.18 5.51 5.26
C GLY A 132 2.52 5.02 5.79
N ASN A 133 3.47 5.93 5.97
CA ASN A 133 4.80 5.62 6.48
C ASN A 133 5.13 6.40 7.74
N ILE A 134 5.52 5.70 8.81
CA ILE A 134 5.94 6.32 10.08
C ILE A 134 7.44 6.51 10.12
N ASP A 135 8.18 5.58 9.56
CA ASP A 135 9.61 5.42 9.74
C ASP A 135 10.43 6.34 8.80
N VAL A 136 11.71 6.45 9.11
CA VAL A 136 12.74 7.08 8.23
C VAL A 136 13.03 6.18 7.02
N VAL A 137 12.85 4.87 7.15
CA VAL A 137 12.99 3.92 6.04
C VAL A 137 11.68 3.88 5.25
N PHE A 138 11.76 4.29 3.99
CA PHE A 138 10.61 4.34 3.10
C PHE A 138 10.40 3.01 2.36
N ASN A 139 9.17 2.53 2.39
CA ASN A 139 8.76 1.36 1.61
C ASN A 139 8.16 1.82 0.27
N SER A 140 8.52 1.16 -0.82
CA SER A 140 8.04 1.47 -2.17
C SER A 140 6.53 1.36 -2.35
N GLN A 141 5.84 0.68 -1.44
CA GLN A 141 4.40 0.45 -1.49
C GLN A 141 3.60 1.43 -0.61
N THR A 142 4.27 2.34 0.10
CA THR A 142 3.61 3.28 1.02
C THR A 142 3.55 4.70 0.47
N PHE A 143 2.59 5.48 0.96
CA PHE A 143 2.56 6.92 0.82
C PHE A 143 3.50 7.53 1.87
N ARG A 144 4.59 8.17 1.42
CA ARG A 144 5.67 8.63 2.30
C ARG A 144 5.25 9.80 3.18
N THR A 145 4.33 10.63 2.69
CA THR A 145 3.88 11.84 3.38
C THR A 145 2.62 11.63 4.23
N LEU A 146 1.96 10.47 4.12
CA LEU A 146 0.84 10.09 4.98
C LEU A 146 1.34 9.37 6.24
N LYS A 147 0.67 9.63 7.36
CA LYS A 147 0.80 8.83 8.59
C LYS A 147 0.04 7.52 8.44
N VAL A 148 0.39 6.54 9.27
CA VAL A 148 -0.36 5.28 9.32
C VAL A 148 -1.80 5.55 9.76
N ASN A 149 -2.75 4.93 9.08
CA ASN A 149 -4.19 5.09 9.32
C ASN A 149 -4.70 6.55 9.25
N GLU A 150 -3.96 7.44 8.58
CA GLU A 150 -4.40 8.84 8.43
C GLU A 150 -5.67 8.92 7.56
N ILE A 151 -5.72 8.10 6.53
CA ILE A 151 -6.83 8.03 5.58
C ILE A 151 -7.31 6.58 5.48
N VAL A 152 -8.59 6.39 5.65
CA VAL A 152 -9.26 5.09 5.53
C VAL A 152 -10.50 5.22 4.66
N GLY A 153 -10.96 4.11 4.08
CA GLY A 153 -12.17 4.11 3.26
C GLY A 153 -12.66 2.70 2.94
N ASP A 154 -13.86 2.60 2.42
CA ASP A 154 -14.44 1.39 1.84
C ASP A 154 -14.42 1.40 0.30
N LYS A 155 -14.19 2.60 -0.29
CA LYS A 155 -13.93 2.80 -1.72
C LYS A 155 -12.56 3.45 -1.88
N ILE A 156 -11.61 2.70 -2.43
CA ILE A 156 -10.23 3.16 -2.53
C ILE A 156 -9.68 2.82 -3.91
N VAL A 157 -8.93 3.76 -4.47
CA VAL A 157 -8.07 3.54 -5.64
C VAL A 157 -6.72 4.16 -5.35
N THR A 158 -5.65 3.43 -5.57
CA THR A 158 -4.28 3.93 -5.43
C THR A 158 -3.44 3.67 -6.66
N LEU A 159 -2.57 4.60 -6.96
CA LEU A 159 -1.53 4.49 -7.98
C LEU A 159 -0.18 4.77 -7.32
N ASN A 160 0.75 3.84 -7.42
CA ASN A 160 2.15 4.06 -7.08
C ASN A 160 2.97 3.90 -8.36
N PHE A 161 3.76 4.91 -8.66
CA PHE A 161 4.62 4.98 -9.82
C PHE A 161 6.06 5.27 -9.38
N THR A 162 7.01 4.51 -9.89
CA THR A 162 8.43 4.76 -9.70
C THR A 162 9.15 4.48 -11.01
N HIS A 163 9.90 5.47 -11.51
CA HIS A 163 10.81 5.29 -12.62
C HIS A 163 12.24 5.40 -12.10
N ASP A 164 12.93 4.27 -12.10
CA ASP A 164 14.33 4.18 -11.70
C ASP A 164 15.21 4.30 -12.94
N PHE A 165 15.81 5.46 -13.14
CA PHE A 165 16.74 5.74 -14.24
C PHE A 165 18.10 5.16 -13.99
N ARG A 166 18.40 4.73 -12.76
CA ARG A 166 19.75 4.39 -12.31
C ARG A 166 20.73 5.53 -12.62
N ASP A 167 21.90 5.21 -13.16
CA ASP A 167 22.93 6.17 -13.56
C ASP A 167 22.80 6.68 -15.01
N GLU A 168 21.83 6.14 -15.77
CA GLU A 168 21.70 6.45 -17.20
C GLU A 168 21.37 7.93 -17.46
N LEU A 169 20.60 8.57 -16.57
CA LEU A 169 20.24 9.97 -16.72
C LEU A 169 21.50 10.86 -16.74
N PHE A 170 22.37 10.71 -15.75
CA PHE A 170 23.59 11.52 -15.62
C PHE A 170 24.65 11.17 -16.67
N ARG A 171 24.69 9.90 -17.12
CA ARG A 171 25.51 9.52 -18.27
C ARG A 171 25.02 10.16 -19.56
N ALA A 172 23.73 10.14 -19.83
CA ALA A 172 23.13 10.73 -21.03
C ALA A 172 23.35 12.26 -21.09
N MET A 173 23.25 12.93 -19.94
CA MET A 173 23.49 14.37 -19.82
C MET A 173 24.98 14.72 -19.94
N ASN A 174 25.88 13.74 -19.89
CA ASN A 174 27.33 13.89 -20.00
C ASN A 174 27.93 14.98 -19.08
N ILE A 175 27.35 15.16 -17.88
CA ILE A 175 27.80 16.18 -16.92
C ILE A 175 29.17 15.77 -16.36
N PRO A 176 30.21 16.63 -16.52
CA PRO A 176 31.53 16.33 -15.99
C PRO A 176 31.48 16.04 -14.48
N GLY A 177 32.15 14.98 -14.04
CA GLY A 177 32.13 14.51 -12.67
C GLY A 177 30.98 13.55 -12.38
N LEU A 178 29.72 13.94 -12.60
CA LEU A 178 28.55 13.11 -12.22
C LEU A 178 28.44 11.83 -13.04
N LYS A 179 28.83 11.85 -14.32
CA LYS A 179 28.79 10.66 -15.20
C LYS A 179 29.61 9.49 -14.71
N ASN A 180 30.68 9.76 -13.91
CA ASN A 180 31.60 8.74 -13.41
C ASN A 180 31.30 8.31 -11.97
N TRP A 181 30.37 8.98 -11.29
CA TRP A 181 30.08 8.74 -9.88
C TRP A 181 28.96 7.71 -9.67
N GLU A 182 28.43 7.13 -10.76
CA GLU A 182 27.35 6.13 -10.71
C GLU A 182 26.17 6.59 -9.84
N ILE A 183 25.80 7.88 -9.96
CA ILE A 183 24.68 8.44 -9.23
C ILE A 183 23.40 7.88 -9.80
N MET A 184 22.63 7.21 -8.96
CA MET A 184 21.31 6.67 -9.30
C MET A 184 20.24 7.71 -9.02
N PHE A 185 19.32 7.87 -9.97
CA PHE A 185 18.17 8.74 -9.87
C PHE A 185 16.88 7.97 -10.08
N SER A 186 15.89 8.21 -9.23
CA SER A 186 14.55 7.68 -9.41
C SER A 186 13.52 8.80 -9.27
N LEU A 187 12.48 8.77 -10.10
CA LEU A 187 11.31 9.63 -9.98
C LEU A 187 10.17 8.84 -9.37
N ILE A 188 9.45 9.45 -8.41
CA ILE A 188 8.38 8.81 -7.66
C ILE A 188 7.13 9.68 -7.75
N PHE A 189 6.00 9.06 -8.03
CA PHE A 189 4.69 9.69 -8.00
C PHE A 189 3.67 8.73 -7.42
N ASN A 190 2.88 9.19 -6.44
CA ASN A 190 1.79 8.41 -5.87
C ASN A 190 0.50 9.24 -5.89
N ALA A 191 -0.60 8.56 -6.15
CA ALA A 191 -1.93 9.14 -6.09
C ALA A 191 -2.89 8.18 -5.36
N ALA A 192 -3.86 8.75 -4.64
CA ALA A 192 -4.90 7.97 -3.98
C ALA A 192 -6.23 8.71 -4.00
N LEU A 193 -7.29 7.94 -4.12
CA LEU A 193 -8.66 8.37 -3.88
C LEU A 193 -9.24 7.46 -2.80
N ALA A 194 -9.87 8.04 -1.77
CA ALA A 194 -10.54 7.30 -0.72
C ALA A 194 -11.87 7.95 -0.39
N ASP A 195 -12.92 7.15 -0.36
CA ASP A 195 -14.26 7.57 -0.03
C ASP A 195 -14.91 6.57 0.92
N ILE A 196 -15.99 6.99 1.58
CA ILE A 196 -16.76 6.17 2.52
C ILE A 196 -18.24 6.26 2.15
N THR A 197 -18.87 5.09 2.03
CA THR A 197 -20.31 5.01 1.73
C THR A 197 -21.17 5.56 2.88
N SER A 198 -22.37 5.98 2.56
CA SER A 198 -23.37 6.42 3.57
C SER A 198 -23.72 5.30 4.54
N GLU A 199 -23.84 4.07 4.05
CA GLU A 199 -24.12 2.88 4.87
C GLU A 199 -23.01 2.61 5.87
N THR A 200 -21.76 2.70 5.44
CA THR A 200 -20.60 2.60 6.33
C THR A 200 -20.56 3.73 7.34
N THR A 201 -20.81 4.98 6.91
CA THR A 201 -20.84 6.14 7.81
C THR A 201 -21.91 5.99 8.91
N ALA A 202 -23.05 5.38 8.59
CA ALA A 202 -24.14 5.19 9.56
C ALA A 202 -23.79 4.25 10.73
N ILE A 203 -22.85 3.32 10.55
CA ILE A 203 -22.42 2.38 11.60
C ILE A 203 -21.13 2.81 12.30
N LEU A 204 -20.47 3.88 11.82
CA LEU A 204 -19.24 4.38 12.43
C LEU A 204 -19.54 5.23 13.65
N THR A 205 -18.87 4.92 14.76
CA THR A 205 -18.99 5.67 16.03
C THR A 205 -18.22 6.99 16.03
N ASN A 206 -17.20 7.10 15.19
CA ASN A 206 -16.34 8.29 15.09
C ASN A 206 -16.23 8.77 13.64
N PRO A 207 -16.19 10.11 13.41
CA PRO A 207 -15.96 10.64 12.08
C PRO A 207 -14.60 10.23 11.55
N ILE A 208 -14.56 9.78 10.32
CA ILE A 208 -13.34 9.35 9.63
C ILE A 208 -12.97 10.40 8.58
N LYS A 209 -11.67 10.62 8.41
CA LYS A 209 -11.15 11.50 7.38
C LYS A 209 -11.11 10.76 6.04
N SER A 210 -11.86 11.26 5.07
CA SER A 210 -11.82 10.84 3.66
C SER A 210 -11.30 11.97 2.79
N PHE A 211 -10.97 11.66 1.54
CA PHE A 211 -10.55 12.66 0.56
C PHE A 211 -11.72 13.14 -0.30
N LYS A 212 -11.96 14.44 -0.30
CA LYS A 212 -12.90 15.04 -1.25
C LYS A 212 -12.38 15.00 -2.69
N TYR A 213 -11.07 15.13 -2.87
CA TYR A 213 -10.35 15.09 -4.15
C TYR A 213 -9.20 14.09 -4.06
N PRO A 214 -8.69 13.57 -5.18
CA PRO A 214 -7.55 12.69 -5.16
C PRO A 214 -6.35 13.31 -4.43
N PHE A 215 -5.70 12.50 -3.62
CA PHE A 215 -4.44 12.84 -2.95
C PHE A 215 -3.28 12.61 -3.90
N TYR A 216 -2.28 13.50 -3.87
CA TYR A 216 -1.07 13.39 -4.68
C TYR A 216 0.18 13.66 -3.86
N GLU A 217 1.19 12.85 -4.09
CA GLU A 217 2.56 13.14 -3.66
C GLU A 217 3.55 12.84 -4.80
N ILE A 218 4.62 13.62 -4.85
CA ILE A 218 5.70 13.48 -5.83
C ILE A 218 7.04 13.56 -5.12
N GLY A 219 8.03 12.91 -5.68
CA GLY A 219 9.38 12.98 -5.15
C GLY A 219 10.42 12.37 -6.08
N PHE A 220 11.63 12.39 -5.61
CA PHE A 220 12.75 11.73 -6.25
C PHE A 220 13.64 11.05 -5.23
N ALA A 221 14.42 10.09 -5.70
CA ALA A 221 15.45 9.44 -4.91
C ALA A 221 16.82 9.61 -5.58
N LEU A 222 17.83 9.82 -4.74
CA LEU A 222 19.24 9.86 -5.13
C LEU A 222 20.02 8.80 -4.37
N GLY A 223 20.86 8.07 -5.07
CA GLY A 223 21.75 7.06 -4.50
C GLY A 223 23.07 7.02 -5.23
N GLN A 224 23.96 6.18 -4.77
CA GLN A 224 25.22 5.86 -5.43
C GLN A 224 25.30 4.34 -5.61
N GLY A 225 25.89 3.88 -6.73
CA GLY A 225 25.94 2.47 -7.07
C GLY A 225 26.59 1.56 -6.04
N LEU A 226 27.49 2.09 -5.23
CA LEU A 226 28.17 1.35 -4.15
C LEU A 226 27.38 1.33 -2.83
N LEU A 227 26.38 2.19 -2.66
CA LEU A 227 25.59 2.26 -1.43
C LEU A 227 24.32 1.43 -1.53
N PRO A 228 23.96 0.67 -0.47
CA PRO A 228 22.77 -0.17 -0.49
C PRO A 228 21.47 0.62 -0.24
N PHE A 229 21.51 1.94 -0.28
CA PHE A 229 20.36 2.80 -0.03
C PHE A 229 20.33 4.02 -0.96
N LYS A 230 19.13 4.57 -1.13
CA LYS A 230 18.85 5.85 -1.78
C LYS A 230 18.22 6.80 -0.77
N LEU A 231 18.55 8.10 -0.85
CA LEU A 231 17.84 9.17 -0.16
C LEU A 231 16.60 9.55 -0.98
N GLU A 232 15.41 9.43 -0.40
CA GLU A 232 14.17 9.88 -1.01
C GLU A 232 13.73 11.22 -0.46
N PHE A 233 13.27 12.10 -1.34
CA PHE A 233 12.73 13.42 -1.05
C PHE A 233 11.30 13.47 -1.60
N MET A 234 10.31 13.62 -0.71
CA MET A 234 8.90 13.49 -1.06
C MET A 234 8.12 14.73 -0.64
N TRP A 235 7.26 15.21 -1.52
CA TRP A 235 6.38 16.36 -1.29
C TRP A 235 4.92 15.98 -1.44
N LYS A 236 4.11 16.42 -0.47
CA LYS A 236 2.65 16.39 -0.52
C LYS A 236 2.17 17.55 -1.41
N LEU A 237 1.47 17.26 -2.49
CA LEU A 237 1.02 18.29 -3.45
C LEU A 237 -0.27 18.98 -2.99
N ASN A 238 -1.16 18.26 -2.33
CA ASN A 238 -2.42 18.75 -1.77
C ASN A 238 -2.65 18.21 -0.36
N TYR A 239 -3.72 18.64 0.33
CA TYR A 239 -4.01 18.30 1.73
C TYR A 239 -2.83 18.58 2.67
N ARG A 240 -2.26 19.78 2.55
CA ARG A 240 -1.03 20.21 3.23
C ARG A 240 -1.25 20.56 4.71
N ASP A 241 -1.81 19.66 5.48
CA ASP A 241 -2.11 19.80 6.92
C ASP A 241 -1.04 19.19 7.84
N GLY A 242 0.11 18.83 7.30
CA GLY A 242 1.25 18.25 8.01
C GLY A 242 2.02 17.27 7.13
N ASN A 243 3.25 16.97 7.49
CA ASN A 243 4.17 16.12 6.71
C ASN A 243 4.25 16.52 5.22
N ASN A 244 4.25 17.84 4.95
CA ASN A 244 4.21 18.37 3.59
C ASN A 244 5.47 18.03 2.79
N PHE A 245 6.57 17.82 3.51
CA PHE A 245 7.85 17.38 2.97
C PHE A 245 8.46 16.35 3.91
N ARG A 246 8.97 15.26 3.35
CA ARG A 246 9.69 14.23 4.10
C ARG A 246 10.94 13.79 3.36
N VAL A 247 11.97 13.50 4.13
CA VAL A 247 13.19 12.85 3.66
C VAL A 247 13.31 11.49 4.35
N GLY A 248 13.66 10.47 3.61
CA GLY A 248 13.85 9.13 4.13
C GLY A 248 14.86 8.32 3.35
N LEU A 249 15.09 7.13 3.82
CA LEU A 249 15.98 6.13 3.21
C LEU A 249 15.15 5.10 2.48
N ASN A 250 15.48 4.83 1.23
CA ASN A 250 14.97 3.70 0.50
C ASN A 250 16.05 2.63 0.45
N LEU A 251 15.77 1.48 1.03
CA LEU A 251 16.59 0.29 0.91
C LEU A 251 16.01 -0.53 -0.25
N PRO A 252 16.64 -0.57 -1.43
CA PRO A 252 16.24 -1.53 -2.44
C PRO A 252 16.40 -2.91 -1.80
N LEU A 253 15.31 -3.62 -1.63
CA LEU A 253 15.33 -5.00 -1.15
C LEU A 253 16.25 -5.80 -2.08
N LEU A 254 17.29 -6.36 -1.52
CA LEU A 254 18.23 -7.29 -2.14
C LEU A 254 17.51 -8.50 -2.73
#